data_d63f524ee5a8151c6ef628fa23b39b3c
#
_entry.id   d63f524ee5a8151c6ef628fa23b39b3c
#
_cell.length_a   1.000
_cell.length_b   1.000
_cell.length_c   1.000
_cell.angle_alpha   90.00
_cell.angle_beta   90.00
_cell.angle_gamma   90.00
#
_symmetry.space_group_name_H-M   'P 1'
#
loop_
_entity.id
_entity.type
_entity.pdbx_description
1 polymer ?
#
loop_
_entity_poly.entity_id
_entity_poly.type
_entity_poly.pdbx_seq_one_letter_code
_entity_poly.pdbx_strand_id
1 'polypeptide(L)'
;MEGVIDFDNLERPILLQFYADWCAPCKMLSGVLDHIEGDIRENVDFVRVNIDHDRELKDEFFVRSVPTMILLNKRGDIYWRQTGVVPPQEIMKHVHQVE
;
A
#
# COMPACT_ATOMS: atom_id res chain seq x y z
N MET A 1 18.25 -11.31 -0.87
CA MET A 1 18.66 -9.92 -0.67
C MET A 1 17.64 -9.23 0.20
N GLU A 2 18.10 -8.63 1.28
CA GLU A 2 17.21 -7.91 2.18
C GLU A 2 16.55 -6.73 1.45
N GLY A 3 15.29 -6.47 1.76
CA GLY A 3 14.55 -5.37 1.19
C GLY A 3 14.01 -5.59 -0.22
N VAL A 4 14.32 -6.74 -0.82
CA VAL A 4 13.79 -7.07 -2.14
C VAL A 4 12.51 -7.87 -1.99
N ILE A 5 11.44 -7.38 -2.64
CA ILE A 5 10.14 -8.06 -2.66
C ILE A 5 9.96 -8.67 -4.04
N ASP A 6 9.70 -9.97 -4.07
CA ASP A 6 9.36 -10.69 -5.31
C ASP A 6 7.83 -10.62 -5.49
N PHE A 7 7.39 -9.63 -6.28
CA PHE A 7 5.96 -9.41 -6.50
C PHE A 7 5.30 -10.50 -7.33
N ASP A 8 6.07 -11.35 -8.01
CA ASP A 8 5.52 -12.45 -8.80
C ASP A 8 5.21 -13.68 -7.96
N ASN A 9 5.69 -13.71 -6.72
CA ASN A 9 5.57 -14.90 -5.87
C ASN A 9 5.44 -14.49 -4.40
N LEU A 10 4.30 -13.88 -4.07
CA LEU A 10 4.03 -13.42 -2.70
C LEU A 10 3.43 -14.55 -1.86
N GLU A 11 3.85 -14.64 -0.60
CA GLU A 11 3.24 -15.60 0.33
C GLU A 11 1.86 -15.12 0.78
N ARG A 12 1.67 -13.81 0.83
CA ARG A 12 0.42 -13.17 1.22
C ARG A 12 0.16 -11.99 0.28
N PRO A 13 -1.10 -11.59 0.10
CA PRO A 13 -1.36 -10.30 -0.53
C PRO A 13 -0.62 -9.19 0.22
N ILE A 14 -0.32 -8.10 -0.47
CA ILE A 14 0.43 -6.98 0.11
C ILE A 14 -0.24 -5.65 -0.19
N LEU A 15 -0.37 -4.83 0.84
CA LEU A 15 -0.83 -3.44 0.70
C LEU A 15 0.40 -2.53 0.69
N LEU A 16 0.53 -1.77 -0.41
CA LEU A 16 1.59 -0.77 -0.56
C LEU A 16 0.97 0.61 -0.35
N GLN A 17 1.57 1.40 0.54
CA GLN A 17 1.20 2.81 0.72
C GLN A 17 2.34 3.68 0.22
N PHE A 18 2.10 4.39 -0.89
CA PHE A 18 3.06 5.33 -1.44
C PHE A 18 2.82 6.71 -0.83
N TYR A 19 3.86 7.31 -0.28
CA TYR A 19 3.78 8.60 0.41
C TYR A 19 5.02 9.44 0.20
N ALA A 20 4.98 10.71 0.64
CA ALA A 20 6.13 11.59 0.71
C ALA A 20 6.06 12.41 1.99
N ASP A 21 7.22 12.81 2.51
CA ASP A 21 7.29 13.57 3.76
C ASP A 21 6.67 14.97 3.65
N TRP A 22 6.70 15.55 2.45
CA TRP A 22 6.14 16.87 2.18
C TRP A 22 4.63 16.88 1.91
N CYS A 23 3.98 15.73 1.97
CA CYS A 23 2.61 15.54 1.53
C CYS A 23 1.66 15.55 2.73
N ALA A 24 0.88 16.62 2.91
CA ALA A 24 -0.06 16.73 4.03
C ALA A 24 -1.18 15.67 3.98
N PRO A 25 -1.82 15.39 2.82
CA PRO A 25 -2.81 14.31 2.75
C PRO A 25 -2.22 12.93 3.08
N CYS A 26 -0.93 12.72 2.80
CA CYS A 26 -0.26 11.48 3.16
C CYS A 26 -0.23 11.28 4.68
N LYS A 27 -0.01 12.37 5.42
CA LYS A 27 0.00 12.31 6.89
C LYS A 27 -1.37 11.97 7.44
N MET A 28 -2.43 12.50 6.81
CA MET A 28 -3.80 12.16 7.18
C MET A 28 -4.09 10.68 6.97
N LEU A 29 -3.72 10.16 5.80
CA LEU A 29 -3.91 8.75 5.50
C LEU A 29 -3.08 7.86 6.42
N SER A 30 -1.84 8.25 6.72
CA SER A 30 -1.00 7.50 7.65
C SER A 30 -1.64 7.40 9.02
N GLY A 31 -2.29 8.47 9.50
CA GLY A 31 -3.03 8.44 10.76
C GLY A 31 -4.18 7.43 10.73
N VAL A 32 -4.93 7.39 9.63
CA VAL A 32 -5.99 6.40 9.43
C VAL A 32 -5.42 4.98 9.46
N LEU A 33 -4.33 4.76 8.72
CA LEU A 33 -3.72 3.44 8.62
C LEU A 33 -3.11 2.99 9.94
N ASP A 34 -2.56 3.91 10.73
CA ASP A 34 -2.01 3.59 12.06
C ASP A 34 -3.06 2.97 12.97
N HIS A 35 -4.30 3.46 12.89
CA HIS A 35 -5.40 2.94 13.71
C HIS A 35 -5.82 1.52 13.32
N ILE A 36 -5.66 1.15 12.04
CA ILE A 36 -6.13 -0.15 11.55
C ILE A 36 -4.98 -1.06 11.15
N GLU A 37 -3.75 -0.67 11.44
CA GLU A 37 -2.56 -1.43 11.00
C GLU A 37 -2.59 -2.87 11.50
N GLY A 38 -2.98 -3.10 12.75
CA GLY A 38 -3.09 -4.45 13.30
C GLY A 38 -4.03 -5.33 12.50
N ASP A 39 -5.21 -4.79 12.18
CA ASP A 39 -6.20 -5.52 11.39
C ASP A 39 -5.72 -5.76 9.95
N ILE A 40 -5.04 -4.78 9.36
CA ILE A 40 -4.45 -4.94 8.03
C ILE A 40 -3.48 -6.11 8.05
N ARG A 41 -2.54 -6.13 8.99
CA ARG A 41 -1.48 -7.13 9.06
C ARG A 41 -1.98 -8.52 9.40
N GLU A 42 -3.16 -8.65 9.98
CA GLU A 42 -3.78 -9.97 10.18
C GLU A 42 -4.14 -10.64 8.85
N ASN A 43 -4.39 -9.84 7.81
CA ASN A 43 -4.90 -10.34 6.54
C ASN A 43 -3.88 -10.27 5.41
N VAL A 44 -3.05 -9.22 5.38
CA VAL A 44 -2.10 -8.95 4.29
C VAL A 44 -0.81 -8.40 4.86
N ASP A 45 0.26 -8.48 4.08
CA ASP A 45 1.48 -7.74 4.40
C ASP A 45 1.26 -6.26 4.12
N PHE A 46 1.95 -5.40 4.86
CA PHE A 46 1.78 -3.95 4.73
C PHE A 46 3.15 -3.30 4.64
N VAL A 47 3.39 -2.55 3.56
CA VAL A 47 4.65 -1.85 3.32
C VAL A 47 4.37 -0.40 2.95
N ARG A 48 5.05 0.53 3.63
CA ARG A 48 4.98 1.96 3.33
C ARG A 48 6.19 2.33 2.48
N VAL A 49 5.96 3.00 1.36
CA VAL A 49 6.97 3.33 0.36
C VAL A 49 7.08 4.84 0.24
N ASN A 50 8.25 5.39 0.60
CA ASN A 50 8.54 6.81 0.39
C ASN A 50 9.00 6.99 -1.06
N ILE A 51 8.23 7.75 -1.85
CA ILE A 51 8.51 7.91 -3.28
C ILE A 51 9.80 8.66 -3.58
N ASP A 52 10.30 9.44 -2.64
CA ASP A 52 11.56 10.15 -2.82
C ASP A 52 12.76 9.25 -2.56
N HIS A 53 12.58 8.19 -1.78
CA HIS A 53 13.62 7.24 -1.44
C HIS A 53 13.60 6.00 -2.34
N ASP A 54 12.44 5.63 -2.87
CA ASP A 54 12.29 4.45 -3.73
C ASP A 54 11.59 4.83 -5.03
N ARG A 55 12.35 5.49 -5.90
CA ARG A 55 11.84 5.93 -7.20
C ARG A 55 11.58 4.77 -8.14
N GLU A 56 12.36 3.72 -8.03
CA GLU A 56 12.21 2.54 -8.88
C GLU A 56 10.84 1.89 -8.67
N LEU A 57 10.46 1.68 -7.41
CA LEU A 57 9.17 1.10 -7.09
C LEU A 57 8.01 2.03 -7.48
N LYS A 58 8.19 3.33 -7.24
CA LYS A 58 7.23 4.34 -7.68
C LYS A 58 6.96 4.25 -9.19
N ASP A 59 8.02 4.14 -9.99
CA ASP A 59 7.92 4.08 -11.43
C ASP A 59 7.33 2.76 -11.91
N GLU A 60 7.69 1.65 -11.26
CA GLU A 60 7.17 0.33 -11.58
C GLU A 60 5.63 0.28 -11.47
N PHE A 61 5.08 0.92 -10.45
CA PHE A 61 3.64 0.96 -10.23
C PHE A 61 2.97 2.20 -10.79
N PHE A 62 3.69 3.00 -11.57
CA PHE A 62 3.14 4.20 -12.22
C PHE A 62 2.47 5.16 -11.24
N VAL A 63 3.07 5.34 -10.05
CA VAL A 63 2.54 6.26 -9.05
C VAL A 63 2.93 7.68 -9.45
N ARG A 64 1.93 8.51 -9.75
CA ARG A 64 2.12 9.89 -10.21
C ARG A 64 1.73 10.92 -9.17
N SER A 65 0.98 10.51 -8.17
CA SER A 65 0.56 11.40 -7.08
C SER A 65 0.53 10.63 -5.78
N VAL A 66 0.61 11.34 -4.67
CA VAL A 66 0.55 10.76 -3.34
C VAL A 66 -0.54 11.44 -2.52
N PRO A 67 -1.18 10.73 -1.58
CA PRO A 67 -0.97 9.32 -1.28
C PRO A 67 -1.65 8.41 -2.32
N THR A 68 -1.04 7.26 -2.57
CA THR A 68 -1.64 6.20 -3.39
C THR A 68 -1.45 4.88 -2.66
N MET A 69 -2.54 4.10 -2.56
CA MET A 69 -2.49 2.74 -2.04
C MET A 69 -2.68 1.76 -3.18
N ILE A 70 -1.91 0.68 -3.16
CA ILE A 70 -2.04 -0.41 -4.13
C ILE A 70 -2.06 -1.72 -3.36
N LEU A 71 -3.12 -2.50 -3.57
CA LEU A 71 -3.27 -3.82 -2.95
C LEU A 71 -3.05 -4.88 -4.01
N LEU A 72 -2.05 -5.72 -3.80
CA LEU A 72 -1.70 -6.80 -4.72
C LEU A 72 -2.17 -8.13 -4.16
N ASN A 73 -2.66 -9.00 -5.04
CA ASN A 73 -2.93 -10.38 -4.65
C ASN A 73 -1.62 -11.19 -4.60
N LYS A 74 -1.71 -12.46 -4.23
CA LYS A 74 -0.53 -13.32 -4.10
C LYS A 74 0.26 -13.47 -5.40
N ARG A 75 -0.39 -13.32 -6.54
CA ARG A 75 0.27 -13.42 -7.85
C ARG A 75 0.93 -12.12 -8.27
N GLY A 76 0.77 -11.05 -7.47
CA GLY A 76 1.33 -9.75 -7.80
C GLY A 76 0.44 -8.89 -8.71
N ASP A 77 -0.79 -9.33 -8.96
CA ASP A 77 -1.74 -8.55 -9.76
C ASP A 77 -2.39 -7.48 -8.88
N ILE A 78 -2.65 -6.32 -9.47
CA ILE A 78 -3.31 -5.23 -8.76
C ILE A 78 -4.78 -5.61 -8.55
N TYR A 79 -5.16 -5.76 -7.29
CA TYR A 79 -6.54 -6.02 -6.89
C TYR A 79 -7.31 -4.72 -6.69
N TRP A 80 -6.65 -3.71 -6.09
CA TRP A 80 -7.27 -2.41 -5.79
C TRP A 80 -6.21 -1.33 -5.80
N ARG A 81 -6.55 -0.18 -6.36
CA ARG A 81 -5.69 0.99 -6.41
C ARG A 81 -6.52 2.21 -6.07
N GLN A 82 -6.06 3.03 -5.14
CA GLN A 82 -6.78 4.21 -4.69
C GLN A 82 -5.82 5.37 -4.46
N THR A 83 -6.12 6.50 -5.05
CA THR A 83 -5.39 7.75 -4.81
C THR A 83 -6.21 8.61 -3.86
N GLY A 84 -5.51 9.24 -2.89
CA GLY A 84 -6.15 10.12 -1.92
C GLY A 84 -6.51 9.40 -0.61
N VAL A 85 -7.10 10.16 0.30
CA VAL A 85 -7.51 9.67 1.62
C VAL A 85 -8.91 9.08 1.51
N VAL A 86 -9.07 7.86 2.04
CA VAL A 86 -10.37 7.18 2.08
C VAL A 86 -10.65 6.70 3.49
N PRO A 87 -11.93 6.48 3.83
CA PRO A 87 -12.29 5.98 5.16
C PRO A 87 -11.70 4.59 5.43
N PRO A 88 -11.41 4.27 6.69
CA PRO A 88 -10.85 2.96 7.04
C PRO A 88 -11.71 1.78 6.58
N GLN A 89 -13.04 1.94 6.56
CA GLN A 89 -13.94 0.90 6.11
C GLN A 89 -13.70 0.51 4.65
N GLU A 90 -13.37 1.49 3.80
CA GLU A 90 -13.09 1.25 2.39
C GLU A 90 -11.81 0.42 2.24
N ILE A 91 -10.79 0.75 3.02
CA ILE A 91 -9.52 0.02 3.00
C ILE A 91 -9.75 -1.42 3.46
N MET A 92 -10.42 -1.60 4.60
CA MET A 92 -10.62 -2.92 5.20
C MET A 92 -11.51 -3.81 4.34
N LYS A 93 -12.48 -3.22 3.63
CA LYS A 93 -13.31 -3.97 2.69
C LYS A 93 -12.45 -4.72 1.67
N HIS A 94 -11.50 -4.03 1.07
CA HIS A 94 -10.61 -4.64 0.07
C HIS A 94 -9.61 -5.59 0.69
N VAL A 95 -9.05 -5.23 1.85
CA VAL A 95 -8.11 -6.08 2.58
C VAL A 95 -8.73 -7.43 2.93
N HIS A 96 -10.02 -7.44 3.31
CA HIS A 96 -10.71 -8.69 3.66
C HIS A 96 -11.07 -9.54 2.45
N GLN A 97 -11.15 -8.96 1.26
CA GLN A 97 -11.61 -9.66 0.05
C GLN A 97 -10.49 -10.15 -0.84
N VAL A 98 -9.30 -9.59 -0.72
CA VAL A 98 -8.18 -9.95 -1.59
C VAL A 98 -7.69 -11.37 -1.32
N GLU A 99 -7.34 -12.06 -2.38
CA GLU A 99 -6.74 -13.40 -2.35
C GLU A 99 -5.34 -13.34 -2.94
#